data_9b61816a77a0f8cd6655ded418cd58be
#
_entry.id   9b61816a77a0f8cd6655ded418cd58be
#
_cell.length_a   1.000
_cell.length_b   1.000
_cell.length_c   1.000
_cell.angle_alpha   90.00
_cell.angle_beta   90.00
_cell.angle_gamma   90.00
#
_symmetry.space_group_name_H-M   'P 1'
#
loop_
_entity.id
_entity.type
_entity.pdbx_description
1 polymer ?
#
loop_
_entity_poly.entity_id
_entity_poly.type
_entity_poly.pdbx_seq_one_letter_code
_entity_poly.pdbx_strand_id
1 'polypeptide(L)'
;MLEDVVRKGRLLDLYGPLLTEKQRRCMEMYFDMDLSLSEIGEELNISRQGAYDMLKRASHSLENYEQRLHLLARYDAVRDKIDEVERLLDREEPQTLERAKQLLHEIEL
;
A
#
# COMPACT_ATOMS: atom_id res chain seq x y z
N MET A 1 -12.92 7.65 -0.51
CA MET A 1 -13.51 6.69 0.43
C MET A 1 -13.03 5.28 0.17
N LEU A 2 -13.55 4.57 -0.83
CA LEU A 2 -13.03 3.23 -1.15
C LEU A 2 -11.55 3.28 -1.55
N GLU A 3 -11.17 4.26 -2.35
CA GLU A 3 -9.78 4.48 -2.76
C GLU A 3 -8.87 4.74 -1.57
N ASP A 4 -9.36 5.46 -0.57
CA ASP A 4 -8.61 5.77 0.65
C ASP A 4 -8.35 4.50 1.48
N VAL A 5 -9.34 3.64 1.59
CA VAL A 5 -9.23 2.35 2.29
C VAL A 5 -8.22 1.45 1.59
N VAL A 6 -8.31 1.36 0.25
CA VAL A 6 -7.37 0.55 -0.55
C VAL A 6 -5.95 1.11 -0.41
N ARG A 7 -5.79 2.43 -0.51
CA ARG A 7 -4.49 3.06 -0.36
C ARG A 7 -3.89 2.79 1.02
N LYS A 8 -4.66 2.95 2.09
CA LYS A 8 -4.17 2.70 3.46
C LYS A 8 -3.77 1.25 3.66
N GLY A 9 -4.52 0.31 3.10
CA GLY A 9 -4.15 -1.11 3.14
C GLY A 9 -2.82 -1.38 2.44
N ARG A 10 -2.60 -0.77 1.29
CA ARG A 10 -1.34 -0.92 0.54
C ARG A 10 -0.16 -0.30 1.30
N LEU A 11 -0.36 0.88 1.89
CA LEU A 11 0.67 1.52 2.70
C LEU A 11 1.00 0.69 3.94
N LEU A 12 -0.01 0.11 4.56
CA LEU A 12 0.17 -0.77 5.71
C LEU A 12 1.00 -2.00 5.34
N ASP A 13 0.75 -2.60 4.18
CA ASP A 13 1.52 -3.74 3.69
C ASP A 13 3.00 -3.38 3.52
N LEU A 14 3.29 -2.19 2.99
CA LEU A 14 4.66 -1.75 2.73
C LEU A 14 5.37 -1.25 3.99
N TYR A 15 4.72 -0.43 4.78
CA TYR A 15 5.35 0.32 5.87
C TYR A 15 4.92 -0.14 7.27
N GLY A 16 4.01 -1.11 7.36
CA GLY A 16 3.55 -1.62 8.65
C GLY A 16 4.68 -1.97 9.61
N PRO A 17 5.76 -2.64 9.15
CA PRO A 17 6.89 -2.95 10.03
C PRO A 17 7.59 -1.74 10.64
N LEU A 18 7.38 -0.53 10.13
CA LEU A 18 7.95 0.70 10.66
C LEU A 18 7.07 1.35 11.72
N LEU A 19 5.84 0.89 11.88
CA LEU A 19 4.94 1.37 12.93
C LEU A 19 5.28 0.70 14.25
N THR A 20 4.84 1.33 15.37
CA THR A 20 4.87 0.64 16.66
C THR A 20 3.95 -0.58 16.59
N GLU A 21 4.20 -1.56 17.44
CA GLU A 21 3.37 -2.76 17.48
C GLU A 21 1.89 -2.45 17.72
N LYS A 22 1.59 -1.55 18.63
CA LYS A 22 0.21 -1.13 18.91
C LYS A 22 -0.44 -0.44 17.72
N GLN A 23 0.27 0.47 17.07
CA GLN A 23 -0.22 1.16 15.87
C GLN A 23 -0.48 0.17 14.74
N ARG A 24 0.44 -0.75 14.52
CA ARG A 24 0.31 -1.77 13.49
C ARG A 24 -0.90 -2.66 13.75
N ARG A 25 -1.06 -3.14 14.99
CA ARG A 25 -2.22 -3.97 15.36
C ARG A 25 -3.53 -3.21 15.18
N CYS A 26 -3.56 -1.95 15.58
CA CYS A 26 -4.73 -1.10 15.42
C CYS A 26 -5.14 -0.99 13.94
N MET A 27 -4.17 -0.72 13.06
CA MET A 27 -4.41 -0.62 11.63
C MET A 27 -4.87 -1.95 11.04
N GLU A 28 -4.24 -3.06 11.41
CA GLU A 28 -4.61 -4.39 10.94
C GLU A 28 -6.03 -4.76 11.36
N MET A 29 -6.41 -4.46 12.60
CA MET A 29 -7.76 -4.72 13.10
C MET A 29 -8.81 -3.94 12.30
N TYR A 30 -8.51 -2.70 11.98
CA TYR A 30 -9.44 -1.84 11.26
C TYR A 30 -9.54 -2.19 9.77
N PHE A 31 -8.40 -2.33 9.10
CA PHE A 31 -8.36 -2.49 7.65
C PHE A 31 -8.41 -3.95 7.19
N ASP A 32 -7.83 -4.87 7.94
CA ASP A 32 -7.77 -6.28 7.55
C ASP A 32 -8.86 -7.12 8.20
N MET A 33 -9.21 -6.82 9.46
CA MET A 33 -10.20 -7.60 10.22
C MET A 33 -11.58 -6.95 10.28
N ASP A 34 -11.70 -5.75 9.75
CA ASP A 34 -12.96 -5.01 9.68
C ASP A 34 -13.61 -4.79 11.05
N LEU A 35 -12.80 -4.57 12.09
CA LEU A 35 -13.28 -4.28 13.43
C LEU A 35 -13.71 -2.82 13.56
N SER A 36 -14.73 -2.57 14.40
CA SER A 36 -15.14 -1.22 14.74
C SER A 36 -14.15 -0.56 15.70
N LEU A 37 -14.21 0.76 15.82
CA LEU A 37 -13.37 1.49 16.77
C LEU A 37 -13.61 1.02 18.21
N SER A 38 -14.86 0.72 18.56
CA SER A 38 -15.20 0.21 19.88
C SER A 38 -14.57 -1.16 20.13
N GLU A 39 -14.63 -2.05 19.15
CA GLU A 39 -14.02 -3.37 19.23
C GLU A 39 -12.50 -3.28 19.36
N ILE A 40 -11.87 -2.40 18.59
CA ILE A 40 -10.42 -2.16 18.67
C ILE A 40 -10.05 -1.62 20.06
N GLY A 41 -10.85 -0.70 20.58
CA GLY A 41 -10.63 -0.16 21.93
C GLY A 41 -10.66 -1.26 23.00
N GLU A 42 -11.60 -2.19 22.89
CA GLU A 42 -11.68 -3.32 23.80
C GLU A 42 -10.45 -4.23 23.68
N GLU A 43 -10.04 -4.57 22.46
CA GLU A 43 -8.90 -5.45 22.21
C GLU A 43 -7.59 -4.84 22.71
N LEU A 44 -7.39 -3.53 22.51
CA LEU A 44 -6.17 -2.84 22.91
C LEU A 44 -6.24 -2.23 24.32
N ASN A 45 -7.38 -2.40 24.99
CA ASN A 45 -7.62 -1.84 26.33
C ASN A 45 -7.45 -0.32 26.36
N ILE A 46 -8.03 0.36 25.38
CA ILE A 46 -8.08 1.81 25.27
C ILE A 46 -9.52 2.25 24.94
N SER A 47 -9.79 3.54 25.07
CA SER A 47 -11.10 4.08 24.74
C SER A 47 -11.34 4.03 23.20
N ARG A 48 -12.62 4.14 22.81
CA ARG A 48 -12.99 4.28 21.41
C ARG A 48 -12.30 5.49 20.77
N GLN A 49 -12.26 6.61 21.48
CA GLN A 49 -11.56 7.82 21.04
C GLN A 49 -10.06 7.58 20.92
N GLY A 50 -9.46 6.85 21.86
CA GLY A 50 -8.06 6.45 21.80
C GLY A 50 -7.76 5.60 20.56
N ALA A 51 -8.66 4.67 20.22
CA ALA A 51 -8.52 3.87 19.01
C ALA A 51 -8.57 4.74 17.75
N TYR A 52 -9.49 5.69 17.70
CA TYR A 52 -9.59 6.64 16.59
C TYR A 52 -8.32 7.46 16.44
N ASP A 53 -7.82 8.02 17.54
CA ASP A 53 -6.60 8.84 17.54
C ASP A 53 -5.38 8.02 17.12
N MET A 54 -5.29 6.78 17.55
CA MET A 54 -4.20 5.87 17.17
C MET A 54 -4.24 5.57 15.67
N LEU A 55 -5.42 5.26 15.12
CA LEU A 55 -5.60 5.06 13.68
C LEU A 55 -5.15 6.28 12.89
N LYS A 56 -5.57 7.45 13.33
CA LYS A 56 -5.24 8.71 12.66
C LYS A 56 -3.73 8.96 12.65
N ARG A 57 -3.06 8.75 13.78
CA ARG A 57 -1.61 8.92 13.88
C ARG A 57 -0.86 7.90 13.04
N ALA A 58 -1.28 6.64 13.08
CA ALA A 58 -0.66 5.58 12.31
C ALA A 58 -0.83 5.85 10.81
N SER A 59 -2.03 6.25 10.38
CA SER A 59 -2.29 6.61 8.97
C SER A 59 -1.39 7.75 8.51
N HIS A 60 -1.23 8.76 9.37
CA HIS A 60 -0.36 9.89 9.08
C HIS A 60 1.11 9.47 8.94
N SER A 61 1.57 8.56 9.81
CA SER A 61 2.93 8.02 9.74
C SER A 61 3.16 7.27 8.43
N LEU A 62 2.20 6.46 8.00
CA LEU A 62 2.30 5.72 6.74
C LEU A 62 2.43 6.68 5.55
N GLU A 63 1.63 7.74 5.51
CA GLU A 63 1.72 8.74 4.44
C GLU A 63 3.08 9.47 4.46
N ASN A 64 3.60 9.76 5.63
CA ASN A 64 4.92 10.39 5.78
C ASN A 64 6.02 9.49 5.25
N TYR A 65 5.97 8.19 5.52
CA TYR A 65 6.92 7.23 4.97
C TYR A 65 6.85 7.20 3.45
N GLU A 66 5.64 7.15 2.89
CA GLU A 66 5.48 7.15 1.44
C GLU A 66 6.01 8.44 0.81
N GLN A 67 5.76 9.58 1.43
CA GLN A 67 6.25 10.87 0.96
C GLN A 67 7.78 10.90 0.86
N ARG A 68 8.46 10.20 1.76
CA ARG A 68 9.93 10.15 1.78
C ARG A 68 10.52 9.02 0.96
N LEU A 69 9.90 7.85 0.98
CA LEU A 69 10.48 6.63 0.41
C LEU A 69 9.95 6.29 -0.97
N HIS A 70 8.72 6.67 -1.29
CA HIS A 70 8.08 6.45 -2.59
C HIS A 70 7.99 5.00 -3.05
N LEU A 71 7.91 4.04 -2.11
CA LEU A 71 7.84 2.61 -2.46
C LEU A 71 6.55 2.27 -3.20
N LEU A 72 5.42 2.86 -2.78
CA LEU A 72 4.14 2.63 -3.44
C LEU A 72 4.16 3.18 -4.87
N ALA A 73 4.67 4.41 -5.03
CA ALA A 73 4.79 5.04 -6.34
C ALA A 73 5.70 4.24 -7.27
N ARG A 74 6.82 3.74 -6.75
CA ARG A 74 7.75 2.89 -7.53
C ARG A 74 7.10 1.56 -7.90
N TYR A 75 6.40 0.96 -6.97
CA TYR A 75 5.67 -0.29 -7.23
C TYR A 75 4.67 -0.10 -8.36
N ASP A 76 3.89 0.98 -8.32
CA ASP A 76 2.90 1.27 -9.36
C ASP A 76 3.56 1.54 -10.71
N ALA A 77 4.69 2.25 -10.72
CA ALA A 77 5.43 2.51 -11.96
C ALA A 77 5.96 1.23 -12.60
N VAL A 78 6.51 0.32 -11.79
CA VAL A 78 6.97 -1.00 -12.27
C VAL A 78 5.79 -1.81 -12.77
N ARG A 79 4.69 -1.82 -12.04
CA ARG A 79 3.48 -2.56 -12.42
C ARG A 79 2.92 -2.08 -13.77
N ASP A 80 2.89 -0.76 -13.97
CA ASP A 80 2.43 -0.16 -15.23
C ASP A 80 3.31 -0.60 -16.40
N LYS A 81 4.62 -0.67 -16.20
CA LYS A 81 5.55 -1.14 -17.24
C LYS A 81 5.35 -2.62 -17.54
N ILE A 82 5.13 -3.44 -16.53
CA ILE A 82 4.85 -4.87 -16.73
C ILE A 82 3.55 -5.05 -17.50
N ASP A 83 2.50 -4.30 -17.16
CA ASP A 83 1.22 -4.37 -17.87
C ASP A 83 1.39 -3.97 -19.34
N GLU A 84 2.19 -2.97 -19.63
CA GLU A 84 2.51 -2.56 -21.00
C GLU A 84 3.26 -3.65 -21.75
N VAL A 85 4.25 -4.28 -21.12
CA VAL A 85 5.00 -5.40 -21.72
C VAL A 85 4.06 -6.54 -22.08
N GLU A 86 3.14 -6.91 -21.18
CA GLU A 86 2.17 -7.97 -21.44
C GLU A 86 1.29 -7.64 -22.65
N ARG A 87 0.82 -6.40 -22.75
CA ARG A 87 0.02 -5.97 -23.90
C ARG A 87 0.78 -6.05 -25.21
N LEU A 88 2.06 -5.65 -25.21
CA LEU A 88 2.90 -5.71 -26.40
C LEU A 88 3.18 -7.14 -26.83
N LEU A 89 3.42 -8.03 -25.88
CA LEU A 89 3.67 -9.45 -26.18
C LEU A 89 2.42 -10.12 -26.76
N ASP A 90 1.23 -9.72 -26.34
CA ASP A 90 -0.03 -10.27 -26.86
C ASP A 90 -0.26 -9.94 -28.36
N ARG A 91 0.40 -8.91 -28.89
CA ARG A 91 0.28 -8.54 -30.30
C ARG A 91 1.06 -9.42 -31.25
N GLU A 92 2.06 -10.15 -30.75
CA GLU A 92 2.87 -11.11 -31.54
C GLU A 92 3.59 -10.52 -32.77
N GLU A 93 3.87 -9.21 -32.75
CA GLU A 93 4.60 -8.55 -33.85
C GLU A 93 6.07 -8.34 -33.46
N PRO A 94 7.03 -8.48 -34.43
CA PRO A 94 8.46 -8.31 -34.09
C PRO A 94 8.81 -6.95 -33.49
N GLN A 95 8.14 -5.89 -33.94
CA GLN A 95 8.37 -4.54 -33.43
C GLN A 95 7.94 -4.39 -31.98
N THR A 96 6.82 -5.02 -31.61
CA THR A 96 6.30 -4.98 -30.25
C THR A 96 7.18 -5.79 -29.30
N LEU A 97 7.79 -6.87 -29.80
CA LEU A 97 8.73 -7.68 -29.00
C LEU A 97 9.96 -6.85 -28.63
N GLU A 98 10.54 -6.12 -29.58
CA GLU A 98 11.66 -5.23 -29.29
C GLU A 98 11.30 -4.13 -28.28
N ARG A 99 10.12 -3.53 -28.43
CA ARG A 99 9.64 -2.51 -27.49
C ARG A 99 9.44 -3.10 -26.08
N ALA A 100 8.89 -4.30 -26.00
CA ALA A 100 8.70 -5.00 -24.72
C ALA A 100 10.05 -5.21 -24.01
N LYS A 101 11.07 -5.62 -24.76
CA LYS A 101 12.42 -5.80 -24.20
C LYS A 101 13.00 -4.49 -23.66
N GLN A 102 12.82 -3.39 -24.40
CA GLN A 102 13.28 -2.07 -23.95
C GLN A 102 12.64 -1.67 -22.64
N LEU A 103 11.31 -1.86 -22.53
CA LEU A 103 10.58 -1.53 -21.29
C LEU A 103 11.06 -2.36 -20.11
N LEU A 104 11.36 -3.64 -20.32
CA LEU A 104 11.91 -4.49 -19.26
C LEU A 104 13.27 -3.98 -18.78
N HIS A 105 14.12 -3.49 -19.68
CA HIS A 105 15.41 -2.93 -19.32
C HIS A 105 15.31 -1.61 -18.56
N GLU A 106 14.21 -0.87 -18.74
CA GLU A 106 13.98 0.39 -18.05
C GLU A 106 13.51 0.21 -16.59
N ILE A 107 13.10 -1.00 -16.21
CA ILE A 107 12.62 -1.25 -14.85
C ILE A 107 13.79 -1.24 -13.88
N GLU A 108 13.73 -0.33 -12.90
CA GLU A 108 14.68 -0.24 -11.80
C GLU A 108 13.95 -0.55 -10.50
N LEU A 109 14.58 -1.35 -9.66
CA LEU A 109 14.05 -1.74 -8.37
C LEU A 109 14.66 -0.95 -7.22
#